data_91d6e90cf8adcc136610808d9895ed95
#
_entry.id   91d6e90cf8adcc136610808d9895ed95
#
_cell.length_a   1.000
_cell.length_b   1.000
_cell.length_c   1.000
_cell.angle_alpha   90.00
_cell.angle_beta   90.00
_cell.angle_gamma   90.00
#
_symmetry.space_group_name_H-M   'P 1'
#
loop_
_entity.id
_entity.type
_entity.pdbx_description
1 polymer ?
#
loop_
_entity_poly.entity_id
_entity_poly.type
_entity_poly.pdbx_seq_one_letter_code
_entity_poly.pdbx_strand_id
1 'polypeptide(L)'
;MKKTGIGLIGADFSLRASLIECNYPRDRAEMAAVCDRNPEMLERYRREHPNSGAHLYSSYPELIADPAVDAVCVMVRDQYHEEIAVAALEAGKAVYLEKPMALTVEGCDRILETAFRTGSRLFVGHNMRYVPSILKMKEVIDSGIIGEIQCAWVRHFINYGSCYFRHWCARKETCNGLLLQKGAHDIDVIHWLAGGYTSRVTGMGKLSVYNRTKDRLKEGEAPDRKASWKADCWPPLSLKGLDPGLNVEDHNMILMQLDNGVQASYEQCMYAPDSERNYTFIGTCGRVENIGDFGDCQVHVWTRRGLRRDPDIIYHLKAGDGGHGGSDPNIVKAFFDFIRDGRNPVVSPVAARNAVAAGALAHYSMRHGNIPMDIPPLRPELVEYFAAGQKPR
;
A
#
# COMPACT_ATOMS: atom_id res chain seq x y z
N MET A 1 -24.88 -15.45 -15.12
CA MET A 1 -24.91 -14.08 -14.56
C MET A 1 -24.08 -13.17 -15.44
N LYS A 2 -24.48 -11.88 -15.61
CA LYS A 2 -23.67 -10.88 -16.32
C LYS A 2 -22.28 -10.76 -15.65
N LYS A 3 -21.21 -10.70 -16.43
CA LYS A 3 -19.88 -10.40 -15.92
C LYS A 3 -19.80 -8.95 -15.44
N THR A 4 -18.95 -8.70 -14.45
CA THR A 4 -18.60 -7.34 -14.01
C THR A 4 -17.67 -6.70 -15.01
N GLY A 5 -18.05 -5.57 -15.62
CA GLY A 5 -17.20 -4.79 -16.50
C GLY A 5 -16.17 -4.00 -15.72
N ILE A 6 -14.88 -4.24 -15.97
CA ILE A 6 -13.76 -3.55 -15.34
C ILE A 6 -13.31 -2.40 -16.21
N GLY A 7 -13.22 -1.21 -15.65
CA GLY A 7 -12.49 -0.07 -16.19
C GLY A 7 -11.14 0.07 -15.52
N LEU A 8 -10.04 -0.09 -16.24
CA LEU A 8 -8.68 0.04 -15.73
C LEU A 8 -8.12 1.41 -16.08
N ILE A 9 -7.80 2.23 -15.08
CA ILE A 9 -7.19 3.54 -15.26
C ILE A 9 -5.72 3.48 -14.84
N GLY A 10 -4.82 3.75 -15.78
CA GLY A 10 -3.38 3.52 -15.69
C GLY A 10 -3.00 2.18 -16.30
N ALA A 11 -2.51 2.18 -17.55
CA ALA A 11 -2.19 0.99 -18.32
C ALA A 11 -0.70 0.63 -18.29
N ASP A 12 0.04 1.03 -17.26
CA ASP A 12 1.43 0.63 -17.11
C ASP A 12 1.51 -0.78 -16.51
N PHE A 13 1.38 -1.79 -17.36
CA PHE A 13 1.41 -3.21 -16.98
C PHE A 13 2.77 -3.70 -16.47
N SER A 14 3.81 -2.88 -16.56
CA SER A 14 5.10 -3.21 -15.95
C SER A 14 5.13 -2.93 -14.45
N LEU A 15 4.11 -2.30 -13.89
CA LEU A 15 4.00 -1.93 -12.49
C LEU A 15 2.67 -2.40 -11.88
N ARG A 16 1.70 -1.49 -11.73
CA ARG A 16 0.48 -1.70 -10.95
C ARG A 16 -0.67 -2.33 -11.75
N ALA A 17 -0.78 -1.98 -13.02
CA ALA A 17 -1.87 -2.48 -13.86
C ALA A 17 -1.88 -4.02 -13.98
N SER A 18 -0.70 -4.65 -13.96
CA SER A 18 -0.56 -6.11 -13.97
C SER A 18 -1.24 -6.81 -12.78
N LEU A 19 -1.33 -6.12 -11.63
CA LEU A 19 -2.05 -6.64 -10.45
C LEU A 19 -3.48 -7.03 -10.82
N ILE A 20 -4.21 -6.15 -11.50
CA ILE A 20 -5.58 -6.42 -11.91
C ILE A 20 -5.62 -7.35 -13.12
N GLU A 21 -4.86 -7.04 -14.18
CA GLU A 21 -4.90 -7.80 -15.44
C GLU A 21 -4.56 -9.28 -15.26
N CYS A 22 -3.59 -9.61 -14.41
CA CYS A 22 -3.19 -10.99 -14.17
C CYS A 22 -4.12 -11.76 -13.25
N ASN A 23 -4.89 -11.07 -12.39
CA ASN A 23 -5.55 -11.71 -11.25
C ASN A 23 -7.09 -11.57 -11.23
N TYR A 24 -7.71 -10.79 -12.13
CA TYR A 24 -9.17 -10.70 -12.11
C TYR A 24 -9.84 -12.02 -12.53
N PRO A 25 -10.99 -12.37 -11.93
CA PRO A 25 -11.67 -13.64 -12.17
C PRO A 25 -12.41 -13.62 -13.53
N ARG A 26 -11.78 -14.18 -14.57
CA ARG A 26 -12.26 -14.13 -15.97
C ARG A 26 -13.61 -14.84 -16.20
N ASP A 27 -14.02 -15.70 -15.29
CA ASP A 27 -15.34 -16.32 -15.27
C ASP A 27 -16.43 -15.36 -14.80
N ARG A 28 -16.10 -14.39 -13.95
CA ARG A 28 -17.03 -13.46 -13.30
C ARG A 28 -16.87 -11.99 -13.70
N ALA A 29 -15.77 -11.64 -14.34
CA ALA A 29 -15.45 -10.27 -14.76
C ALA A 29 -14.82 -10.26 -16.15
N GLU A 30 -14.84 -9.09 -16.80
CA GLU A 30 -14.19 -8.84 -18.09
C GLU A 30 -13.61 -7.43 -18.13
N MET A 31 -12.53 -7.25 -18.86
CA MET A 31 -11.95 -5.93 -19.09
C MET A 31 -12.83 -5.19 -20.12
N ALA A 32 -13.66 -4.29 -19.64
CA ALA A 32 -14.59 -3.51 -20.46
C ALA A 32 -13.92 -2.27 -21.06
N ALA A 33 -13.02 -1.62 -20.31
CA ALA A 33 -12.33 -0.42 -20.75
C ALA A 33 -10.96 -0.28 -20.12
N VAL A 34 -10.02 0.36 -20.86
CA VAL A 34 -8.66 0.70 -20.41
C VAL A 34 -8.38 2.15 -20.75
N CYS A 35 -7.82 2.88 -19.79
CA CYS A 35 -7.47 4.29 -19.96
C CYS A 35 -6.01 4.55 -19.58
N ASP A 36 -5.30 5.27 -20.44
CA ASP A 36 -4.01 5.88 -20.12
C ASP A 36 -3.82 7.17 -20.91
N ARG A 37 -3.23 8.19 -20.28
CA ARG A 37 -2.89 9.47 -20.97
C ARG A 37 -1.77 9.30 -21.98
N ASN A 38 -0.90 8.28 -21.79
CA ASN A 38 0.16 7.97 -22.73
C ASN A 38 -0.38 7.02 -23.82
N PRO A 39 -0.50 7.49 -25.08
CA PRO A 39 -1.01 6.66 -26.17
C PRO A 39 -0.15 5.41 -26.44
N GLU A 40 1.14 5.44 -26.13
CA GLU A 40 2.01 4.27 -26.26
C GLU A 40 1.57 3.10 -25.36
N MET A 41 1.02 3.41 -24.16
CA MET A 41 0.51 2.40 -23.24
C MET A 41 -0.75 1.74 -23.80
N LEU A 42 -1.63 2.52 -24.43
CA LEU A 42 -2.83 1.99 -25.09
C LEU A 42 -2.48 1.13 -26.32
N GLU A 43 -1.52 1.57 -27.13
CA GLU A 43 -1.03 0.78 -28.26
C GLU A 43 -0.32 -0.50 -27.79
N ARG A 44 0.41 -0.45 -26.67
CA ARG A 44 1.00 -1.61 -26.05
C ARG A 44 -0.09 -2.59 -25.58
N TYR A 45 -1.13 -2.11 -24.90
CA TYR A 45 -2.27 -2.94 -24.50
C TYR A 45 -2.90 -3.63 -25.69
N ARG A 46 -3.18 -2.89 -26.78
CA ARG A 46 -3.76 -3.46 -28.01
C ARG A 46 -2.92 -4.57 -28.60
N ARG A 47 -1.57 -4.43 -28.59
CA ARG A 47 -0.65 -5.47 -29.10
C ARG A 47 -0.60 -6.72 -28.19
N GLU A 48 -0.60 -6.51 -26.88
CA GLU A 48 -0.50 -7.59 -25.89
C GLU A 48 -1.85 -8.33 -25.72
N HIS A 49 -2.97 -7.67 -26.04
CA HIS A 49 -4.33 -8.22 -25.91
C HIS A 49 -5.15 -8.09 -27.21
N PRO A 50 -4.71 -8.72 -28.33
CA PRO A 50 -5.33 -8.52 -29.65
C PRO A 50 -6.79 -8.96 -29.72
N ASN A 51 -7.22 -9.85 -28.83
CA ASN A 51 -8.60 -10.37 -28.75
C ASN A 51 -9.42 -9.69 -27.64
N SER A 52 -8.91 -8.62 -27.01
CA SER A 52 -9.65 -7.87 -26.02
C SER A 52 -10.73 -7.02 -26.70
N GLY A 53 -11.97 -7.13 -26.21
CA GLY A 53 -13.07 -6.23 -26.57
C GLY A 53 -13.10 -4.91 -25.79
N ALA A 54 -12.06 -4.61 -25.01
CA ALA A 54 -12.01 -3.43 -24.16
C ALA A 54 -11.97 -2.14 -24.97
N HIS A 55 -12.80 -1.17 -24.58
CA HIS A 55 -12.73 0.18 -25.12
C HIS A 55 -11.49 0.89 -24.62
N LEU A 56 -10.80 1.67 -25.49
CA LEU A 56 -9.58 2.38 -25.13
C LEU A 56 -9.83 3.88 -25.06
N TYR A 57 -9.47 4.49 -23.94
CA TYR A 57 -9.67 5.91 -23.65
C TYR A 57 -8.36 6.61 -23.28
N SER A 58 -8.19 7.85 -23.71
CA SER A 58 -7.09 8.72 -23.26
C SER A 58 -7.47 9.57 -22.04
N SER A 59 -8.74 9.57 -21.68
CA SER A 59 -9.33 10.39 -20.61
C SER A 59 -10.14 9.53 -19.65
N TYR A 60 -9.85 9.59 -18.35
CA TYR A 60 -10.57 8.80 -17.34
C TYR A 60 -12.06 9.16 -17.21
N PRO A 61 -12.52 10.41 -17.39
CA PRO A 61 -13.95 10.71 -17.39
C PRO A 61 -14.74 9.96 -18.48
N GLU A 62 -14.14 9.77 -19.66
CA GLU A 62 -14.79 9.00 -20.73
C GLU A 62 -14.91 7.52 -20.36
N LEU A 63 -13.86 6.93 -19.77
CA LEU A 63 -13.93 5.55 -19.25
C LEU A 63 -14.99 5.42 -18.15
N ILE A 64 -15.05 6.37 -17.20
CA ILE A 64 -16.02 6.36 -16.10
C ILE A 64 -17.46 6.46 -16.65
N ALA A 65 -17.68 7.22 -17.72
CA ALA A 65 -18.99 7.38 -18.37
C ALA A 65 -19.43 6.15 -19.21
N ASP A 66 -18.49 5.23 -19.51
CA ASP A 66 -18.81 4.02 -20.28
C ASP A 66 -19.82 3.14 -19.54
N PRO A 67 -21.01 2.85 -20.15
CA PRO A 67 -22.03 2.00 -19.52
C PRO A 67 -21.61 0.53 -19.37
N ALA A 68 -20.56 0.08 -20.07
CA ALA A 68 -20.01 -1.25 -19.94
C ALA A 68 -19.15 -1.39 -18.66
N VAL A 69 -18.73 -0.29 -18.04
CA VAL A 69 -17.90 -0.26 -16.83
C VAL A 69 -18.79 -0.29 -15.59
N ASP A 70 -18.69 -1.35 -14.80
CA ASP A 70 -19.37 -1.50 -13.51
C ASP A 70 -18.44 -1.15 -12.35
N ALA A 71 -17.13 -1.43 -12.49
CA ALA A 71 -16.10 -1.20 -11.46
C ALA A 71 -14.85 -0.54 -12.07
N VAL A 72 -14.27 0.43 -11.36
CA VAL A 72 -13.07 1.16 -11.78
C VAL A 72 -11.89 0.76 -10.91
N CYS A 73 -10.80 0.33 -11.54
CA CYS A 73 -9.52 0.04 -10.89
C CYS A 73 -8.55 1.20 -11.14
N VAL A 74 -8.18 1.93 -10.09
CA VAL A 74 -7.33 3.12 -10.16
C VAL A 74 -5.88 2.72 -9.89
N MET A 75 -5.07 2.61 -10.97
CA MET A 75 -3.69 2.11 -10.97
C MET A 75 -2.68 3.17 -11.43
N VAL A 76 -2.90 4.41 -11.06
CA VAL A 76 -2.12 5.57 -11.46
C VAL A 76 -1.07 5.97 -10.40
N ARG A 77 -0.41 7.11 -10.61
CA ARG A 77 0.48 7.72 -9.60
C ARG A 77 -0.35 8.29 -8.45
N ASP A 78 0.21 8.25 -7.26
CA ASP A 78 -0.46 8.59 -5.99
C ASP A 78 -1.18 9.95 -6.00
N GLN A 79 -0.59 10.95 -6.65
CA GLN A 79 -1.16 12.31 -6.73
C GLN A 79 -2.50 12.42 -7.46
N TYR A 80 -2.87 11.41 -8.25
CA TYR A 80 -4.13 11.37 -9.01
C TYR A 80 -5.20 10.48 -8.36
N HIS A 81 -4.86 9.80 -7.26
CA HIS A 81 -5.75 8.85 -6.60
C HIS A 81 -7.06 9.51 -6.15
N GLU A 82 -6.95 10.64 -5.45
CA GLU A 82 -8.11 11.36 -4.91
C GLU A 82 -9.08 11.80 -6.01
N GLU A 83 -8.59 12.54 -7.00
CA GLU A 83 -9.40 13.08 -8.09
C GLU A 83 -10.17 11.98 -8.82
N ILE A 84 -9.47 10.92 -9.21
CA ILE A 84 -10.05 9.83 -10.00
C ILE A 84 -11.00 8.98 -9.16
N ALA A 85 -10.64 8.67 -7.90
CA ALA A 85 -11.50 7.90 -7.01
C ALA A 85 -12.81 8.65 -6.71
N VAL A 86 -12.74 9.93 -6.41
CA VAL A 86 -13.93 10.78 -6.20
C VAL A 86 -14.82 10.77 -7.43
N ALA A 87 -14.25 11.00 -8.64
CA ALA A 87 -15.04 11.02 -9.88
C ALA A 87 -15.73 9.66 -10.16
N ALA A 88 -15.04 8.54 -9.91
CA ALA A 88 -15.62 7.22 -10.11
C ALA A 88 -16.74 6.90 -9.09
N LEU A 89 -16.55 7.28 -7.83
CA LEU A 89 -17.55 7.12 -6.77
C LEU A 89 -18.79 7.99 -7.03
N GLU A 90 -18.61 9.25 -7.50
CA GLU A 90 -19.71 10.14 -7.90
C GLU A 90 -20.54 9.56 -9.04
N ALA A 91 -19.89 8.86 -9.98
CA ALA A 91 -20.56 8.18 -11.08
C ALA A 91 -21.23 6.85 -10.68
N GLY A 92 -21.24 6.50 -9.39
CA GLY A 92 -21.87 5.27 -8.88
C GLY A 92 -21.07 4.00 -9.17
N LYS A 93 -19.82 4.11 -9.59
CA LYS A 93 -18.96 2.93 -9.87
C LYS A 93 -18.40 2.36 -8.57
N ALA A 94 -18.23 1.04 -8.50
CA ALA A 94 -17.41 0.42 -7.48
C ALA A 94 -15.93 0.75 -7.76
N VAL A 95 -15.13 1.05 -6.73
CA VAL A 95 -13.75 1.48 -6.90
C VAL A 95 -12.77 0.55 -6.19
N TYR A 96 -11.82 0.00 -6.94
CA TYR A 96 -10.55 -0.49 -6.40
C TYR A 96 -9.51 0.63 -6.51
N LEU A 97 -9.09 1.17 -5.37
CA LEU A 97 -8.09 2.23 -5.31
C LEU A 97 -6.75 1.67 -4.84
N GLU A 98 -5.69 1.84 -5.65
CA GLU A 98 -4.35 1.48 -5.21
C GLU A 98 -3.91 2.34 -4.02
N LYS A 99 -2.99 1.77 -3.21
CA LYS A 99 -2.38 2.48 -2.09
C LYS A 99 -1.25 3.43 -2.57
N PRO A 100 -0.95 4.48 -1.81
CA PRO A 100 -1.71 5.01 -0.67
C PRO A 100 -3.04 5.62 -1.14
N MET A 101 -4.05 5.63 -0.27
CA MET A 101 -5.39 6.11 -0.60
C MET A 101 -5.40 7.52 -1.20
N ALA A 102 -4.62 8.45 -0.61
CA ALA A 102 -4.37 9.81 -1.09
C ALA A 102 -3.02 10.31 -0.56
N LEU A 103 -2.61 11.54 -0.92
CA LEU A 103 -1.40 12.17 -0.41
C LEU A 103 -1.58 12.90 0.94
N THR A 104 -2.83 13.18 1.32
CA THR A 104 -3.19 13.95 2.52
C THR A 104 -4.33 13.29 3.29
N VAL A 105 -4.49 13.66 4.54
CA VAL A 105 -5.61 13.21 5.38
C VAL A 105 -6.92 13.70 4.81
N GLU A 106 -6.99 14.97 4.42
CA GLU A 106 -8.17 15.61 3.86
C GLU A 106 -8.60 14.96 2.54
N GLY A 107 -7.62 14.53 1.71
CA GLY A 107 -7.91 13.79 0.48
C GLY A 107 -8.53 12.42 0.76
N CYS A 108 -8.03 11.72 1.78
CA CYS A 108 -8.66 10.48 2.23
C CYS A 108 -10.08 10.70 2.75
N ASP A 109 -10.27 11.74 3.56
CA ASP A 109 -11.57 12.06 4.14
C ASP A 109 -12.59 12.40 3.04
N ARG A 110 -12.20 13.16 1.99
CA ARG A 110 -13.06 13.42 0.82
C ARG A 110 -13.46 12.14 0.08
N ILE A 111 -12.54 11.20 -0.11
CA ILE A 111 -12.85 9.91 -0.76
C ILE A 111 -13.87 9.12 0.08
N LEU A 112 -13.63 9.04 1.41
CA LEU A 112 -14.54 8.34 2.33
C LEU A 112 -15.94 8.98 2.36
N GLU A 113 -16.01 10.31 2.44
CA GLU A 113 -17.25 11.06 2.40
C GLU A 113 -18.02 10.86 1.10
N THR A 114 -17.30 10.82 -0.03
CA THR A 114 -17.91 10.57 -1.33
C THR A 114 -18.49 9.17 -1.40
N ALA A 115 -17.74 8.14 -0.98
CA ALA A 115 -18.26 6.76 -0.93
C ALA A 115 -19.51 6.65 -0.02
N PHE A 116 -19.48 7.29 1.15
CA PHE A 116 -20.60 7.32 2.08
C PHE A 116 -21.83 8.01 1.50
N ARG A 117 -21.68 9.17 0.87
CA ARG A 117 -22.75 9.96 0.31
C ARG A 117 -23.40 9.32 -0.91
N THR A 118 -22.60 8.71 -1.78
CA THR A 118 -23.08 8.06 -3.01
C THR A 118 -23.55 6.63 -2.78
N GLY A 119 -23.15 5.99 -1.70
CA GLY A 119 -23.37 4.55 -1.48
C GLY A 119 -22.51 3.67 -2.39
N SER A 120 -21.57 4.25 -3.14
CA SER A 120 -20.65 3.53 -4.02
C SER A 120 -19.61 2.75 -3.21
N ARG A 121 -19.29 1.53 -3.66
CA ARG A 121 -18.36 0.65 -2.93
C ARG A 121 -16.91 1.06 -3.15
N LEU A 122 -16.20 1.30 -2.06
CA LEU A 122 -14.78 1.64 -2.05
C LEU A 122 -13.95 0.50 -1.45
N PHE A 123 -12.93 0.07 -2.16
CA PHE A 123 -11.92 -0.89 -1.72
C PHE A 123 -10.53 -0.29 -1.90
N VAL A 124 -9.62 -0.48 -0.92
CA VAL A 124 -8.24 0.05 -0.98
C VAL A 124 -7.22 -1.07 -0.97
N GLY A 125 -6.21 -0.97 -1.83
CA GLY A 125 -5.25 -2.02 -2.20
C GLY A 125 -4.13 -2.29 -1.18
N HIS A 126 -4.43 -2.44 0.13
CA HIS A 126 -3.44 -2.84 1.13
C HIS A 126 -3.19 -4.35 1.13
N ASN A 127 -2.44 -4.84 0.15
CA ASN A 127 -2.19 -6.27 -0.11
C ASN A 127 -1.38 -6.97 0.99
N MET A 128 -0.60 -6.25 1.81
CA MET A 128 0.25 -6.84 2.84
C MET A 128 -0.52 -7.67 3.88
N ARG A 129 -1.81 -7.34 4.14
CA ARG A 129 -2.66 -8.16 5.03
C ARG A 129 -2.93 -9.57 4.51
N TYR A 130 -2.65 -9.84 3.23
CA TYR A 130 -2.83 -11.16 2.59
C TYR A 130 -1.52 -11.94 2.47
N VAL A 131 -0.40 -11.41 2.97
CA VAL A 131 0.89 -12.11 2.98
C VAL A 131 0.86 -13.24 4.02
N PRO A 132 1.32 -14.46 3.68
CA PRO A 132 1.23 -15.62 4.59
C PRO A 132 1.83 -15.40 5.97
N SER A 133 2.99 -14.72 6.07
CA SER A 133 3.61 -14.40 7.36
C SER A 133 2.74 -13.48 8.22
N ILE A 134 2.14 -12.46 7.61
CA ILE A 134 1.27 -11.51 8.31
C ILE A 134 -0.03 -12.17 8.76
N LEU A 135 -0.63 -13.02 7.91
CA LEU A 135 -1.81 -13.81 8.28
C LEU A 135 -1.50 -14.75 9.46
N LYS A 136 -0.33 -15.41 9.45
CA LYS A 136 0.09 -16.29 10.56
C LYS A 136 0.34 -15.49 11.83
N MET A 137 0.98 -14.33 11.75
CA MET A 137 1.16 -13.47 12.92
C MET A 137 -0.18 -13.03 13.52
N LYS A 138 -1.15 -12.67 12.64
CA LYS A 138 -2.51 -12.33 13.09
C LYS A 138 -3.19 -13.50 13.83
N GLU A 139 -3.11 -14.71 13.25
CA GLU A 139 -3.62 -15.92 13.88
C GLU A 139 -3.00 -16.16 15.27
N VAL A 140 -1.68 -16.01 15.40
CA VAL A 140 -0.97 -16.15 16.67
C VAL A 140 -1.43 -15.10 17.69
N ILE A 141 -1.56 -13.84 17.28
CA ILE A 141 -2.03 -12.75 18.14
C ILE A 141 -3.48 -13.02 18.58
N ASP A 142 -4.36 -13.36 17.63
CA ASP A 142 -5.78 -13.61 17.90
C ASP A 142 -6.03 -14.85 18.79
N SER A 143 -5.09 -15.81 18.80
CA SER A 143 -5.16 -16.95 19.71
C SER A 143 -4.96 -16.57 21.19
N GLY A 144 -4.47 -15.35 21.46
CA GLY A 144 -4.18 -14.85 22.80
C GLY A 144 -2.92 -15.45 23.43
N ILE A 145 -2.14 -16.29 22.73
CA ILE A 145 -0.98 -16.99 23.29
C ILE A 145 0.12 -16.06 23.79
N ILE A 146 0.24 -14.86 23.20
CA ILE A 146 1.20 -13.83 23.64
C ILE A 146 0.56 -12.76 24.53
N GLY A 147 -0.73 -12.89 24.88
CA GLY A 147 -1.48 -11.93 25.68
C GLY A 147 -1.80 -10.64 24.91
N GLU A 148 -2.08 -9.56 25.64
CA GLU A 148 -2.40 -8.24 25.09
C GLU A 148 -1.14 -7.56 24.57
N ILE A 149 -1.17 -7.07 23.33
CA ILE A 149 -0.04 -6.37 22.71
C ILE A 149 0.23 -5.07 23.47
N GLN A 150 1.48 -4.83 23.85
CA GLN A 150 1.94 -3.62 24.54
C GLN A 150 2.85 -2.75 23.66
N CYS A 151 3.71 -3.37 22.86
CA CYS A 151 4.57 -2.64 21.95
C CYS A 151 4.88 -3.43 20.68
N ALA A 152 5.26 -2.68 19.62
CA ALA A 152 5.69 -3.24 18.35
C ALA A 152 6.92 -2.51 17.80
N TRP A 153 7.84 -3.26 17.21
CA TRP A 153 8.99 -2.73 16.48
C TRP A 153 8.99 -3.30 15.08
N VAL A 154 9.04 -2.41 14.08
CA VAL A 154 8.99 -2.81 12.68
C VAL A 154 10.11 -2.15 11.90
N ARG A 155 10.86 -2.97 11.17
CA ARG A 155 11.97 -2.54 10.32
C ARG A 155 11.71 -2.92 8.88
N HIS A 156 12.02 -2.01 7.97
CA HIS A 156 11.98 -2.28 6.55
C HIS A 156 13.19 -1.65 5.87
N PHE A 157 14.15 -2.45 5.46
CA PHE A 157 15.29 -2.01 4.68
C PHE A 157 15.26 -2.65 3.29
N ILE A 158 15.77 -1.90 2.29
CA ILE A 158 15.48 -2.16 0.88
C ILE A 158 16.76 -1.98 0.06
N ASN A 159 17.22 -3.04 -0.61
CA ASN A 159 18.36 -3.00 -1.50
C ASN A 159 18.05 -2.44 -2.89
N TYR A 160 16.78 -2.54 -3.32
CA TYR A 160 16.29 -1.96 -4.58
C TYR A 160 15.70 -0.56 -4.40
N GLY A 161 15.91 0.10 -3.26
CA GLY A 161 15.27 1.38 -2.92
C GLY A 161 15.59 2.52 -3.89
N SER A 162 16.69 2.44 -4.64
CA SER A 162 17.02 3.40 -5.70
C SER A 162 15.93 3.56 -6.77
N CYS A 163 15.07 2.56 -6.95
CA CYS A 163 13.95 2.64 -7.91
C CYS A 163 13.01 3.80 -7.58
N TYR A 164 12.79 4.09 -6.29
CA TYR A 164 11.95 5.21 -5.85
C TYR A 164 12.57 6.58 -6.15
N PHE A 165 13.90 6.65 -6.30
CA PHE A 165 14.65 7.89 -6.54
C PHE A 165 14.95 8.13 -8.04
N ARG A 166 14.41 7.31 -8.93
CA ARG A 166 14.48 7.46 -10.39
C ARG A 166 13.16 7.89 -11.02
N HIS A 167 12.08 7.90 -10.26
CA HIS A 167 10.72 8.15 -10.75
C HIS A 167 10.03 9.24 -9.93
N TRP A 168 8.76 9.45 -10.22
CA TRP A 168 7.90 10.40 -9.54
C TRP A 168 7.89 10.26 -8.00
N CYS A 169 8.21 9.09 -7.47
CA CYS A 169 8.35 8.88 -6.01
C CYS A 169 9.53 9.63 -5.40
N ALA A 170 10.46 10.14 -6.20
CA ALA A 170 11.62 10.90 -5.75
C ALA A 170 11.26 12.31 -5.27
N ARG A 171 10.04 12.80 -5.58
CA ARG A 171 9.64 14.19 -5.34
C ARG A 171 8.47 14.27 -4.35
N LYS A 172 8.60 15.15 -3.35
CA LYS A 172 7.57 15.37 -2.30
C LYS A 172 6.24 15.81 -2.88
N GLU A 173 6.27 16.58 -3.95
CA GLU A 173 5.10 17.13 -4.63
C GLU A 173 4.22 16.05 -5.25
N THR A 174 4.79 14.91 -5.58
CA THR A 174 4.11 13.83 -6.30
C THR A 174 3.81 12.60 -5.46
N CYS A 175 4.52 12.41 -4.34
CA CYS A 175 4.26 11.26 -3.45
C CYS A 175 4.24 11.59 -1.96
N ASN A 176 4.42 12.85 -1.56
CA ASN A 176 4.60 13.31 -0.19
C ASN A 176 5.87 12.74 0.49
N GLY A 177 6.24 11.49 0.23
CA GLY A 177 7.43 10.82 0.72
C GLY A 177 7.22 9.33 0.96
N LEU A 178 8.28 8.62 1.36
CA LEU A 178 8.30 7.17 1.36
C LEU A 178 7.65 6.53 2.60
N LEU A 179 7.45 7.28 3.71
CA LEU A 179 6.58 6.82 4.81
C LEU A 179 5.12 6.66 4.34
N LEU A 180 4.69 7.47 3.37
CA LEU A 180 3.38 7.36 2.77
C LEU A 180 3.38 6.34 1.62
N GLN A 181 4.24 6.54 0.61
CA GLN A 181 4.21 5.71 -0.60
C GLN A 181 4.58 4.25 -0.32
N LYS A 182 5.55 3.98 0.57
CA LYS A 182 6.00 2.64 0.93
C LYS A 182 5.60 2.24 2.35
N GLY A 183 5.79 3.13 3.31
CA GLY A 183 5.52 2.87 4.72
C GLY A 183 4.04 2.67 5.05
N ALA A 184 3.10 3.18 4.24
CA ALA A 184 1.67 2.95 4.47
C ALA A 184 1.28 1.47 4.54
N HIS A 185 1.97 0.59 3.80
CA HIS A 185 1.78 -0.85 3.92
C HIS A 185 2.11 -1.36 5.33
N ASP A 186 3.27 -0.96 5.84
CA ASP A 186 3.79 -1.45 7.11
C ASP A 186 3.03 -0.84 8.29
N ILE A 187 2.65 0.44 8.18
CA ILE A 187 1.80 1.13 9.16
C ILE A 187 0.43 0.47 9.24
N ASP A 188 -0.18 0.11 8.11
CA ASP A 188 -1.45 -0.62 8.08
C ASP A 188 -1.35 -1.99 8.75
N VAL A 189 -0.25 -2.72 8.52
CA VAL A 189 0.01 -4.00 9.21
C VAL A 189 0.19 -3.80 10.71
N ILE A 190 0.93 -2.77 11.14
CA ILE A 190 1.08 -2.43 12.56
C ILE A 190 -0.29 -2.20 13.20
N HIS A 191 -1.12 -1.36 12.59
CA HIS A 191 -2.46 -1.08 13.09
C HIS A 191 -3.31 -2.34 13.20
N TRP A 192 -3.29 -3.18 12.17
CA TRP A 192 -4.10 -4.40 12.12
C TRP A 192 -3.68 -5.45 13.16
N LEU A 193 -2.37 -5.67 13.30
CA LEU A 193 -1.84 -6.66 14.26
C LEU A 193 -1.93 -6.17 15.70
N ALA A 194 -1.72 -4.87 15.94
CA ALA A 194 -1.84 -4.26 17.26
C ALA A 194 -3.30 -4.02 17.69
N GLY A 195 -4.25 -4.06 16.76
CA GLY A 195 -5.67 -3.86 17.05
C GLY A 195 -6.07 -2.42 17.39
N GLY A 196 -5.29 -1.41 16.94
CA GLY A 196 -5.55 0.02 17.17
C GLY A 196 -4.95 0.89 16.07
N TYR A 197 -5.36 2.16 16.02
CA TYR A 197 -4.85 3.13 15.07
C TYR A 197 -3.94 4.16 15.75
N THR A 198 -2.96 4.68 15.03
CA THR A 198 -2.12 5.77 15.53
C THR A 198 -2.99 6.96 15.91
N SER A 199 -2.88 7.40 17.17
CA SER A 199 -3.50 8.63 17.69
C SER A 199 -2.51 9.80 17.70
N ARG A 200 -1.21 9.50 17.89
CA ARG A 200 -0.11 10.48 17.89
C ARG A 200 1.13 9.89 17.25
N VAL A 201 1.84 10.68 16.43
CA VAL A 201 3.07 10.28 15.74
C VAL A 201 4.14 11.36 15.82
N THR A 202 5.39 10.94 15.93
CA THR A 202 6.57 11.78 15.67
C THR A 202 7.51 11.08 14.73
N GLY A 203 8.24 11.83 13.90
CA GLY A 203 9.12 11.28 12.88
C GLY A 203 10.47 12.00 12.80
N MET A 204 11.48 11.22 12.43
CA MET A 204 12.81 11.69 12.06
C MET A 204 13.17 11.07 10.71
N GLY A 205 13.85 11.82 9.86
CA GLY A 205 14.29 11.32 8.55
C GLY A 205 15.20 12.30 7.84
N LYS A 206 15.91 11.80 6.86
CA LYS A 206 16.88 12.61 6.12
C LYS A 206 17.08 12.05 4.71
N LEU A 207 17.34 12.93 3.76
CA LEU A 207 17.94 12.62 2.47
C LEU A 207 19.44 12.74 2.62
N SER A 208 20.16 11.64 2.84
CA SER A 208 21.57 11.66 3.25
C SER A 208 22.52 10.93 2.30
N VAL A 209 22.04 9.96 1.55
CA VAL A 209 22.84 9.13 0.65
C VAL A 209 22.57 9.49 -0.80
N TYR A 210 21.33 9.40 -1.25
CA TYR A 210 21.00 9.64 -2.65
C TYR A 210 21.16 11.09 -3.11
N ASN A 211 21.15 12.09 -2.19
CA ASN A 211 21.53 13.47 -2.53
C ASN A 211 23.00 13.62 -2.91
N ARG A 212 23.87 12.68 -2.48
CA ARG A 212 25.33 12.70 -2.71
C ARG A 212 25.73 12.02 -4.02
N THR A 213 24.83 11.26 -4.65
CA THR A 213 25.10 10.68 -5.97
C THR A 213 25.19 11.80 -7.01
N LYS A 214 26.17 11.72 -7.91
CA LYS A 214 26.46 12.80 -8.88
C LYS A 214 25.72 12.62 -10.20
N ASP A 215 25.46 11.38 -10.58
CA ASP A 215 24.83 11.06 -11.85
C ASP A 215 23.31 11.24 -11.74
N ARG A 216 22.77 12.14 -12.54
CA ARG A 216 21.35 12.50 -12.62
C ARG A 216 20.84 12.39 -14.04
N LEU A 217 19.58 12.03 -14.21
CA LEU A 217 18.88 12.20 -15.47
C LEU A 217 18.80 13.67 -15.83
N LYS A 218 18.67 13.97 -17.12
CA LYS A 218 18.27 15.30 -17.57
C LYS A 218 16.79 15.51 -17.24
N GLU A 219 16.40 16.76 -17.04
CA GLU A 219 14.97 17.08 -16.81
C GLU A 219 14.13 16.60 -18.00
N GLY A 220 13.08 15.82 -17.71
CA GLY A 220 12.22 15.21 -18.74
C GLY A 220 12.73 13.90 -19.33
N GLU A 221 13.94 13.47 -19.02
CA GLU A 221 14.48 12.17 -19.45
C GLU A 221 13.80 11.03 -18.69
N ALA A 222 13.32 10.02 -19.43
CA ALA A 222 12.71 8.84 -18.82
C ALA A 222 13.79 7.89 -18.27
N PRO A 223 13.64 7.39 -17.03
CA PRO A 223 14.58 6.44 -16.46
C PRO A 223 14.52 5.09 -17.18
N ASP A 224 15.66 4.39 -17.26
CA ASP A 224 15.67 3.00 -17.69
C ASP A 224 14.96 2.14 -16.64
N ARG A 225 13.75 1.67 -17.01
CA ARG A 225 12.90 0.88 -16.14
C ARG A 225 13.53 -0.46 -15.72
N LYS A 226 14.34 -1.08 -16.60
CA LYS A 226 15.02 -2.34 -16.28
C LYS A 226 16.14 -2.12 -15.28
N ALA A 227 16.89 -1.01 -15.42
CA ALA A 227 17.93 -0.63 -14.47
C ALA A 227 17.36 -0.19 -13.12
N SER A 228 16.12 0.28 -13.08
CA SER A 228 15.49 0.79 -11.84
C SER A 228 15.37 -0.26 -10.74
N TRP A 229 15.15 -1.53 -11.10
CA TRP A 229 14.97 -2.64 -10.15
C TRP A 229 16.22 -3.47 -9.89
N LYS A 230 17.36 -3.10 -10.49
CA LYS A 230 18.60 -3.82 -10.22
C LYS A 230 19.13 -3.48 -8.82
N ALA A 231 19.27 -4.51 -8.01
CA ALA A 231 19.85 -4.42 -6.65
C ALA A 231 21.37 -4.50 -6.64
N ASP A 232 22.02 -4.60 -7.80
CA ASP A 232 23.45 -4.88 -7.97
C ASP A 232 24.35 -3.63 -7.90
N CYS A 233 23.76 -2.43 -7.76
CA CYS A 233 24.53 -1.20 -7.62
C CYS A 233 24.93 -0.94 -6.18
N TRP A 234 26.04 -1.49 -5.77
CA TRP A 234 26.64 -1.27 -4.46
C TRP A 234 28.10 -0.81 -4.58
N PRO A 235 28.59 0.16 -3.79
CA PRO A 235 27.84 0.96 -2.81
C PRO A 235 26.83 1.94 -3.45
N PRO A 236 25.82 2.43 -2.71
CA PRO A 236 24.72 3.23 -3.28
C PRO A 236 25.17 4.54 -3.93
N LEU A 237 26.35 5.07 -3.56
CA LEU A 237 26.92 6.27 -4.17
C LEU A 237 27.42 6.07 -5.63
N SER A 238 27.52 4.82 -6.10
CA SER A 238 27.84 4.50 -7.50
C SER A 238 26.64 4.48 -8.43
N LEU A 239 25.42 4.68 -7.91
CA LEU A 239 24.20 4.69 -8.68
C LEU A 239 24.17 5.80 -9.73
N LYS A 240 23.50 5.49 -10.85
CA LYS A 240 23.34 6.40 -11.99
C LYS A 240 21.87 6.61 -12.31
N GLY A 241 21.58 7.71 -13.00
CA GLY A 241 20.25 8.00 -13.54
C GLY A 241 19.21 8.23 -12.45
N LEU A 242 19.54 8.92 -11.36
CA LEU A 242 18.57 9.36 -10.38
C LEU A 242 17.83 10.61 -10.85
N ASP A 243 16.60 10.81 -10.35
CA ASP A 243 15.79 11.99 -10.67
C ASP A 243 16.55 13.29 -10.32
N PRO A 244 16.60 14.28 -11.23
CA PRO A 244 17.36 15.52 -11.01
C PRO A 244 16.78 16.36 -9.87
N GLY A 245 15.47 16.29 -9.61
CA GLY A 245 14.76 17.02 -8.57
C GLY A 245 14.46 16.21 -7.32
N LEU A 246 15.14 15.06 -7.10
CA LEU A 246 14.88 14.24 -5.92
C LEU A 246 15.04 15.03 -4.62
N ASN A 247 14.03 14.93 -3.75
CA ASN A 247 13.97 15.69 -2.49
C ASN A 247 13.30 14.94 -1.33
N VAL A 248 12.86 13.68 -1.54
CA VAL A 248 12.30 12.85 -0.47
C VAL A 248 13.41 12.25 0.40
N GLU A 249 13.09 11.96 1.64
CA GLU A 249 13.98 11.33 2.61
C GLU A 249 14.30 9.88 2.20
N ASP A 250 15.57 9.45 2.29
CA ASP A 250 16.03 8.11 1.91
C ASP A 250 16.15 7.13 3.09
N HIS A 251 15.96 7.62 4.32
CA HIS A 251 15.68 6.83 5.51
C HIS A 251 14.80 7.60 6.48
N ASN A 252 14.00 6.87 7.25
CA ASN A 252 13.02 7.44 8.19
C ASN A 252 12.84 6.54 9.40
N MET A 253 12.54 7.14 10.54
CA MET A 253 12.13 6.49 11.78
C MET A 253 10.93 7.23 12.33
N ILE A 254 9.89 6.50 12.76
CA ILE A 254 8.71 7.08 13.39
C ILE A 254 8.37 6.35 14.69
N LEU A 255 7.85 7.10 15.64
CA LEU A 255 7.24 6.61 16.86
C LEU A 255 5.75 6.91 16.84
N MET A 256 4.95 5.90 17.14
CA MET A 256 3.49 5.96 17.11
C MET A 256 2.92 5.54 18.47
N GLN A 257 1.99 6.34 18.98
CA GLN A 257 1.12 5.96 20.08
C GLN A 257 -0.24 5.59 19.46
N LEU A 258 -0.72 4.39 19.70
CA LEU A 258 -2.01 3.92 19.22
C LEU A 258 -3.12 4.30 20.21
N ASP A 259 -4.36 4.36 19.73
CA ASP A 259 -5.56 4.71 20.50
C ASP A 259 -5.92 3.67 21.58
N ASN A 260 -5.44 2.43 21.44
CA ASN A 260 -5.55 1.37 22.45
C ASN A 260 -4.38 1.34 23.46
N GLY A 261 -3.47 2.32 23.42
CA GLY A 261 -2.32 2.43 24.32
C GLY A 261 -1.05 1.74 23.85
N VAL A 262 -1.08 0.92 22.80
CA VAL A 262 0.11 0.29 22.22
C VAL A 262 1.08 1.34 21.71
N GLN A 263 2.39 1.14 21.96
CA GLN A 263 3.46 1.97 21.43
C GLN A 263 4.19 1.20 20.32
N ALA A 264 4.38 1.86 19.16
CA ALA A 264 5.04 1.24 18.03
C ALA A 264 6.13 2.13 17.43
N SER A 265 7.17 1.49 16.88
CA SER A 265 8.15 2.14 16.00
C SER A 265 8.11 1.53 14.61
N TYR A 266 8.40 2.36 13.60
CA TYR A 266 8.63 1.90 12.25
C TYR A 266 9.85 2.60 11.67
N GLU A 267 10.73 1.83 11.08
CA GLU A 267 12.00 2.29 10.51
C GLU A 267 12.14 1.80 9.08
N GLN A 268 12.52 2.68 8.16
CA GLN A 268 12.82 2.29 6.78
C GLN A 268 14.14 2.89 6.28
N CYS A 269 14.84 2.11 5.46
CA CYS A 269 16.09 2.52 4.79
C CYS A 269 16.05 2.08 3.34
N MET A 270 16.28 3.03 2.41
CA MET A 270 16.18 2.79 0.96
C MET A 270 17.52 2.44 0.29
N TYR A 271 18.59 2.29 1.06
CA TYR A 271 19.94 2.05 0.54
C TYR A 271 20.70 0.95 1.29
N ALA A 272 19.97 0.00 1.87
CA ALA A 272 20.57 -1.15 2.55
C ALA A 272 21.19 -2.14 1.54
N PRO A 273 22.15 -2.98 1.96
CA PRO A 273 22.76 -3.99 1.10
C PRO A 273 21.82 -5.17 0.79
N ASP A 274 20.82 -5.37 1.61
CA ASP A 274 19.83 -6.45 1.57
C ASP A 274 18.41 -5.92 1.77
N SER A 275 17.42 -6.80 1.75
CA SER A 275 16.03 -6.41 1.94
C SER A 275 15.32 -7.33 2.91
N GLU A 276 14.62 -6.74 3.87
CA GLU A 276 13.75 -7.47 4.78
C GLU A 276 12.68 -6.54 5.37
N ARG A 277 11.49 -7.09 5.61
CA ARG A 277 10.54 -6.58 6.58
C ARG A 277 10.51 -7.48 7.78
N ASN A 278 10.76 -6.90 8.94
CA ASN A 278 10.70 -7.61 10.21
C ASN A 278 9.69 -6.90 11.13
N TYR A 279 8.68 -7.64 11.54
CA TYR A 279 7.63 -7.21 12.45
C TYR A 279 7.80 -7.96 13.76
N THR A 280 8.02 -7.24 14.86
CA THR A 280 8.10 -7.78 16.21
C THR A 280 6.98 -7.21 17.07
N PHE A 281 6.13 -8.05 17.63
CA PHE A 281 5.06 -7.66 18.55
C PHE A 281 5.28 -8.33 19.91
N ILE A 282 5.24 -7.54 20.99
CA ILE A 282 5.42 -7.98 22.35
C ILE A 282 4.11 -7.75 23.12
N GLY A 283 3.58 -8.83 23.65
CA GLY A 283 2.41 -8.84 24.52
C GLY A 283 2.75 -9.15 25.97
N THR A 284 1.72 -9.19 26.81
CA THR A 284 1.85 -9.45 28.26
C THR A 284 2.31 -10.86 28.59
N CYS A 285 2.15 -11.81 27.67
CA CYS A 285 2.47 -13.23 27.88
C CYS A 285 3.52 -13.76 26.89
N GLY A 286 4.00 -12.96 25.94
CA GLY A 286 4.95 -13.45 24.95
C GLY A 286 5.30 -12.46 23.86
N ARG A 287 5.98 -12.98 22.84
CA ARG A 287 6.41 -12.22 21.66
C ARG A 287 6.17 -13.04 20.40
N VAL A 288 5.80 -12.38 19.32
CA VAL A 288 5.76 -12.94 17.95
C VAL A 288 6.62 -12.09 17.02
N GLU A 289 7.33 -12.75 16.09
CA GLU A 289 8.22 -12.10 15.14
C GLU A 289 8.27 -12.90 13.82
N ASN A 290 8.28 -12.23 12.66
CA ASN A 290 8.59 -12.89 11.40
C ASN A 290 10.09 -12.84 11.09
N ILE A 291 10.59 -13.89 10.46
CA ILE A 291 11.92 -13.99 9.87
C ILE A 291 11.72 -14.22 8.37
N GLY A 292 12.15 -13.25 7.56
CA GLY A 292 11.79 -13.16 6.14
C GLY A 292 10.37 -12.62 5.92
N ASP A 293 10.12 -12.03 4.74
CA ASP A 293 8.83 -11.42 4.40
C ASP A 293 8.16 -12.04 3.17
N PHE A 294 8.89 -12.20 2.07
CA PHE A 294 8.45 -12.84 0.83
C PHE A 294 9.28 -14.09 0.55
N GLY A 295 8.65 -15.12 0.07
CA GLY A 295 9.31 -16.40 -0.13
C GLY A 295 9.11 -17.34 1.06
N ASP A 296 10.02 -18.29 1.23
CA ASP A 296 10.02 -19.16 2.40
C ASP A 296 10.42 -18.32 3.63
N CYS A 297 9.51 -18.25 4.58
CA CYS A 297 9.68 -17.41 5.77
C CYS A 297 9.20 -18.16 7.02
N GLN A 298 9.48 -17.60 8.17
CA GLN A 298 9.09 -18.18 9.45
C GLN A 298 8.37 -17.17 10.32
N VAL A 299 7.48 -17.66 11.19
CA VAL A 299 6.92 -16.90 12.30
C VAL A 299 7.35 -17.59 13.59
N HIS A 300 8.07 -16.85 14.41
CA HIS A 300 8.62 -17.30 15.69
C HIS A 300 7.77 -16.77 16.84
N VAL A 301 7.54 -17.63 17.85
CA VAL A 301 6.75 -17.26 19.04
C VAL A 301 7.51 -17.66 20.29
N TRP A 302 7.59 -16.74 21.24
CA TRP A 302 8.16 -16.93 22.57
C TRP A 302 7.07 -16.74 23.63
N THR A 303 6.87 -17.73 24.47
CA THR A 303 5.85 -17.75 25.52
C THR A 303 6.44 -17.99 26.90
N ARG A 304 7.75 -18.26 26.98
CA ARG A 304 8.45 -18.51 28.23
C ARG A 304 9.49 -17.44 28.52
N ARG A 305 9.52 -16.97 29.77
CA ARG A 305 10.56 -16.06 30.22
C ARG A 305 11.85 -16.84 30.49
N GLY A 306 12.96 -16.36 29.99
CA GLY A 306 14.28 -16.97 30.20
C GLY A 306 15.38 -16.24 29.44
N LEU A 307 16.63 -16.71 29.63
CA LEU A 307 17.78 -16.19 28.86
C LEU A 307 17.94 -16.85 27.50
N ARG A 308 17.03 -17.74 27.12
CA ARG A 308 17.06 -18.41 25.82
C ARG A 308 16.66 -17.46 24.71
N ARG A 309 17.37 -17.54 23.59
CA ARG A 309 17.05 -16.83 22.35
C ARG A 309 16.14 -17.65 21.44
N ASP A 310 16.13 -18.97 21.59
CA ASP A 310 15.35 -19.86 20.75
C ASP A 310 13.85 -19.67 20.98
N PRO A 311 13.04 -19.58 19.91
CA PRO A 311 11.58 -19.51 20.03
C PRO A 311 11.02 -20.81 20.60
N ASP A 312 9.86 -20.72 21.26
CA ASP A 312 9.12 -21.89 21.74
C ASP A 312 8.35 -22.58 20.61
N ILE A 313 7.89 -21.80 19.62
CA ILE A 313 7.16 -22.27 18.46
C ILE A 313 7.73 -21.62 17.21
N ILE A 314 7.94 -22.41 16.16
CA ILE A 314 8.34 -21.94 14.83
C ILE A 314 7.31 -22.44 13.81
N TYR A 315 6.68 -21.51 13.10
CA TYR A 315 5.87 -21.81 11.93
C TYR A 315 6.69 -21.61 10.68
N HIS A 316 6.86 -22.64 9.87
CA HIS A 316 7.50 -22.57 8.56
C HIS A 316 6.44 -22.31 7.51
N LEU A 317 6.59 -21.25 6.73
CA LEU A 317 5.65 -20.82 5.72
C LEU A 317 6.32 -20.84 4.35
N LYS A 318 5.57 -21.26 3.34
CA LYS A 318 5.99 -21.16 1.94
C LYS A 318 5.38 -19.94 1.30
N ALA A 319 6.10 -19.35 0.35
CA ALA A 319 5.54 -18.33 -0.52
C ALA A 319 4.27 -18.85 -1.21
N GLY A 320 3.26 -18.02 -1.32
CA GLY A 320 2.16 -18.26 -2.22
C GLY A 320 2.54 -17.98 -3.68
N ASP A 321 1.80 -18.53 -4.60
CA ASP A 321 1.95 -18.24 -6.04
C ASP A 321 1.45 -16.83 -6.35
N GLY A 322 2.18 -16.10 -7.21
CA GLY A 322 1.85 -14.75 -7.66
C GLY A 322 2.68 -13.65 -6.98
N GLY A 323 2.39 -12.39 -7.33
CA GLY A 323 3.10 -11.21 -6.83
C GLY A 323 2.97 -11.02 -5.31
N HIS A 324 3.95 -10.33 -4.71
CA HIS A 324 4.03 -10.06 -3.26
C HIS A 324 3.82 -11.29 -2.39
N GLY A 325 4.51 -12.42 -2.73
CA GLY A 325 4.41 -13.65 -1.95
C GLY A 325 3.02 -14.31 -1.95
N GLY A 326 2.24 -14.14 -3.03
CA GLY A 326 0.90 -14.70 -3.19
C GLY A 326 -0.24 -13.80 -2.69
N SER A 327 0.05 -12.59 -2.21
CA SER A 327 -0.99 -11.67 -1.73
C SER A 327 -1.79 -11.00 -2.86
N ASP A 328 -1.20 -10.80 -4.03
CA ASP A 328 -1.83 -10.09 -5.15
C ASP A 328 -3.09 -10.81 -5.70
N PRO A 329 -3.09 -12.11 -5.98
CA PRO A 329 -4.31 -12.82 -6.35
C PRO A 329 -5.40 -12.74 -5.29
N ASN A 330 -5.01 -12.81 -4.01
CA ASN A 330 -5.93 -12.83 -2.89
C ASN A 330 -6.65 -11.49 -2.70
N ILE A 331 -5.92 -10.36 -2.83
CA ILE A 331 -6.55 -9.04 -2.68
C ILE A 331 -7.50 -8.73 -3.84
N VAL A 332 -7.13 -9.11 -5.07
CA VAL A 332 -8.02 -8.92 -6.24
C VAL A 332 -9.28 -9.78 -6.09
N LYS A 333 -9.13 -11.04 -5.69
CA LYS A 333 -10.27 -11.91 -5.37
C LYS A 333 -11.18 -11.29 -4.31
N ALA A 334 -10.59 -10.76 -3.23
CA ALA A 334 -11.35 -10.11 -2.14
C ALA A 334 -12.15 -8.90 -2.63
N PHE A 335 -11.62 -8.10 -3.56
CA PHE A 335 -12.36 -7.02 -4.18
C PHE A 335 -13.60 -7.52 -4.93
N PHE A 336 -13.47 -8.56 -5.76
CA PHE A 336 -14.60 -9.10 -6.52
C PHE A 336 -15.62 -9.79 -5.61
N ASP A 337 -15.19 -10.50 -4.57
CA ASP A 337 -16.09 -11.06 -3.56
C ASP A 337 -16.86 -9.96 -2.81
N PHE A 338 -16.20 -8.82 -2.53
CA PHE A 338 -16.86 -7.67 -1.90
C PHE A 338 -17.91 -7.03 -2.81
N ILE A 339 -17.58 -6.71 -4.06
CA ILE A 339 -18.53 -5.99 -4.93
C ILE A 339 -19.69 -6.86 -5.43
N ARG A 340 -19.50 -8.18 -5.53
CA ARG A 340 -20.54 -9.10 -6.01
C ARG A 340 -21.32 -9.77 -4.90
N ASP A 341 -20.61 -10.28 -3.89
CA ASP A 341 -21.20 -11.14 -2.87
C ASP A 341 -21.44 -10.38 -1.55
N GLY A 342 -20.99 -9.12 -1.46
CA GLY A 342 -21.13 -8.28 -0.27
C GLY A 342 -20.25 -8.73 0.90
N ARG A 343 -19.22 -9.54 0.64
CA ARG A 343 -18.28 -10.00 1.68
C ARG A 343 -17.40 -8.85 2.11
N ASN A 344 -17.40 -8.52 3.40
CA ASN A 344 -16.55 -7.47 3.93
C ASN A 344 -15.06 -7.80 3.70
N PRO A 345 -14.28 -6.90 3.11
CA PRO A 345 -12.85 -7.09 2.94
C PRO A 345 -12.12 -7.02 4.28
N VAL A 346 -10.98 -7.71 4.37
CA VAL A 346 -10.07 -7.61 5.54
C VAL A 346 -9.52 -6.19 5.71
N VAL A 347 -9.40 -5.46 4.59
CA VAL A 347 -8.93 -4.07 4.57
C VAL A 347 -10.13 -3.14 4.57
N SER A 348 -10.31 -2.38 5.66
CA SER A 348 -11.28 -1.29 5.70
C SER A 348 -10.70 -0.02 5.07
N PRO A 349 -11.47 0.77 4.30
CA PRO A 349 -11.05 2.10 3.86
C PRO A 349 -10.67 3.04 5.01
N VAL A 350 -11.27 2.88 6.20
CA VAL A 350 -10.88 3.61 7.42
C VAL A 350 -9.46 3.25 7.85
N ALA A 351 -9.08 1.97 7.78
CA ALA A 351 -7.71 1.54 8.07
C ALA A 351 -6.70 2.16 7.09
N ALA A 352 -7.04 2.20 5.80
CA ALA A 352 -6.21 2.83 4.78
C ALA A 352 -6.02 4.34 5.05
N ARG A 353 -7.09 5.05 5.40
CA ARG A 353 -7.03 6.48 5.80
C ARG A 353 -6.10 6.68 7.01
N ASN A 354 -6.20 5.82 8.04
CA ASN A 354 -5.39 5.97 9.24
C ASN A 354 -3.91 5.65 8.97
N ALA A 355 -3.60 4.72 8.07
CA ALA A 355 -2.22 4.48 7.63
C ALA A 355 -1.65 5.69 6.86
N VAL A 356 -2.44 6.33 5.99
CA VAL A 356 -2.06 7.58 5.32
C VAL A 356 -1.86 8.70 6.33
N ALA A 357 -2.77 8.86 7.30
CA ALA A 357 -2.68 9.93 8.30
C ALA A 357 -1.39 9.81 9.13
N ALA A 358 -1.06 8.62 9.61
CA ALA A 358 0.18 8.39 10.35
C ALA A 358 1.41 8.70 9.48
N GLY A 359 1.48 8.21 8.24
CA GLY A 359 2.61 8.45 7.32
C GLY A 359 2.76 9.91 6.92
N ALA A 360 1.66 10.58 6.55
CA ALA A 360 1.66 11.98 6.13
C ALA A 360 2.03 12.93 7.28
N LEU A 361 1.46 12.72 8.47
CA LEU A 361 1.77 13.55 9.63
C LEU A 361 3.15 13.25 10.23
N ALA A 362 3.68 12.03 10.05
CA ALA A 362 5.07 11.73 10.36
C ALA A 362 6.03 12.50 9.42
N HIS A 363 5.72 12.63 8.14
CA HIS A 363 6.48 13.49 7.23
C HIS A 363 6.41 14.97 7.66
N TYR A 364 5.23 15.43 8.03
CA TYR A 364 5.09 16.80 8.54
C TYR A 364 5.97 16.99 9.80
N SER A 365 5.87 16.09 10.77
CA SER A 365 6.67 16.09 12.00
C SER A 365 8.17 16.23 11.72
N MET A 366 8.74 15.33 10.90
CA MET A 366 10.18 15.34 10.62
C MET A 366 10.67 16.58 9.89
N ARG A 367 9.81 17.20 9.07
CA ARG A 367 10.14 18.42 8.31
C ARG A 367 9.96 19.71 9.12
N HIS A 368 9.34 19.62 10.32
CA HIS A 368 9.05 20.73 11.21
C HIS A 368 9.63 20.54 12.61
N GLY A 369 10.88 20.03 12.70
CA GLY A 369 11.60 19.91 13.96
C GLY A 369 11.21 18.71 14.83
N ASN A 370 10.68 17.66 14.21
CA ASN A 370 10.29 16.41 14.85
C ASN A 370 9.19 16.57 15.93
N ILE A 371 8.31 17.55 15.76
CA ILE A 371 7.21 17.82 16.70
C ILE A 371 6.20 16.67 16.69
N PRO A 372 5.65 16.27 17.85
CA PRO A 372 4.55 15.31 17.89
C PRO A 372 3.30 15.85 17.18
N MET A 373 2.66 14.99 16.38
CA MET A 373 1.44 15.31 15.64
C MET A 373 0.30 14.40 16.10
N ASP A 374 -0.82 14.98 16.47
CA ASP A 374 -2.04 14.23 16.74
C ASP A 374 -2.76 13.90 15.42
N ILE A 375 -3.24 12.65 15.30
CA ILE A 375 -4.02 12.24 14.14
C ILE A 375 -5.45 12.76 14.26
N PRO A 376 -5.96 13.55 13.29
CA PRO A 376 -7.34 14.01 13.33
C PRO A 376 -8.32 12.82 13.35
N PRO A 377 -9.31 12.80 14.26
CA PRO A 377 -10.30 11.73 14.30
C PRO A 377 -11.17 11.78 13.04
N LEU A 378 -11.56 10.60 12.56
CA LEU A 378 -12.57 10.48 11.52
C LEU A 378 -13.97 10.61 12.15
N ARG A 379 -14.93 11.17 11.41
CA ARG A 379 -16.32 11.29 11.85
C ARG A 379 -16.90 9.90 12.19
N PRO A 380 -17.61 9.73 13.34
CA PRO A 380 -18.11 8.44 13.80
C PRO A 380 -19.02 7.75 12.78
N GLU A 381 -19.87 8.49 12.09
CA GLU A 381 -20.79 7.93 11.09
C GLU A 381 -20.07 7.30 9.90
N LEU A 382 -18.87 7.78 9.53
CA LEU A 382 -18.05 7.14 8.50
C LEU A 382 -17.43 5.84 9.02
N VAL A 383 -16.95 5.85 10.27
CA VAL A 383 -16.40 4.64 10.89
C VAL A 383 -17.44 3.54 10.94
N GLU A 384 -18.66 3.86 11.39
CA GLU A 384 -19.79 2.92 11.47
C GLU A 384 -20.20 2.40 10.10
N TYR A 385 -20.33 3.28 9.09
CA TYR A 385 -20.68 2.90 7.73
C TYR A 385 -19.71 1.89 7.11
N PHE A 386 -18.42 2.16 7.20
CA PHE A 386 -17.40 1.26 6.66
C PHE A 386 -17.25 -0.02 7.47
N ALA A 387 -17.44 0.01 8.79
CA ALA A 387 -17.49 -1.17 9.65
C ALA A 387 -18.70 -2.07 9.33
N ALA A 388 -19.85 -1.48 8.98
CA ALA A 388 -21.04 -2.20 8.56
C ALA A 388 -20.95 -2.80 7.14
N GLY A 389 -19.84 -2.60 6.42
CA GLY A 389 -19.57 -3.16 5.09
C GLY A 389 -20.18 -2.37 3.95
N GLN A 390 -20.32 -1.06 4.11
CA GLN A 390 -20.77 -0.13 3.06
C GLN A 390 -22.13 -0.55 2.46
N LYS A 391 -23.05 -0.93 3.32
CA LYS A 391 -24.40 -1.29 2.88
C LYS A 391 -25.16 -0.03 2.43
N PRO A 392 -25.90 -0.08 1.30
CA PRO A 392 -26.77 1.03 0.92
C PRO A 392 -27.71 1.39 2.07
N ARG A 393 -27.91 2.69 2.26
CA ARG A 393 -28.88 3.22 3.22
C ARG A 393 -30.29 3.14 2.69
#